data_2299b2ff7c1ef823afc2b6a3d364916c
#
_entry.id   2299b2ff7c1ef823afc2b6a3d364916c
#
_cell.length_a   1.000
_cell.length_b   1.000
_cell.length_c   1.000
_cell.angle_alpha   90.00
_cell.angle_beta   90.00
_cell.angle_gamma   90.00
#
_symmetry.space_group_name_H-M   'P 1'
#
loop_
_entity.id
_entity.type
_entity.pdbx_description
1 polymer ?
#
loop_
_entity_poly.entity_id
_entity_poly.type
_entity_poly.pdbx_seq_one_letter_code
_entity_poly.pdbx_strand_id
1 'polypeptide(L)'
;LRTDALLRGVGGPALLAPYGAEAPLRILIEDYHRHASLTLVGSIAARFDLQRLLRNLAALAEREARHPDLPALPIERPIFITGMPRSGTTFLHKLLAE
;
A
#
# COMPACT_ATOMS: atom_id res chain seq x y z
N LEU A 1 -12.07 -6.31 -11.04
CA LEU A 1 -10.67 -6.00 -10.71
C LEU A 1 -9.76 -7.08 -11.32
N ARG A 2 -8.71 -6.68 -12.05
CA ARG A 2 -7.70 -7.60 -12.61
C ARG A 2 -6.33 -7.10 -12.24
N THR A 3 -5.48 -8.00 -11.72
CA THR A 3 -4.12 -7.68 -11.27
C THR A 3 -3.30 -7.00 -12.36
N ASP A 4 -3.30 -7.56 -13.58
CA ASP A 4 -2.54 -7.01 -14.71
C ASP A 4 -2.96 -5.58 -15.08
N ALA A 5 -4.26 -5.27 -14.93
CA ALA A 5 -4.79 -3.95 -15.22
C ALA A 5 -4.43 -2.93 -14.13
N LEU A 6 -4.25 -3.37 -12.88
CA LEU A 6 -3.81 -2.53 -11.78
C LEU A 6 -2.32 -2.20 -11.88
N LEU A 7 -1.51 -3.17 -12.30
CA LEU A 7 -0.06 -3.04 -12.39
C LEU A 7 0.41 -2.28 -13.64
N ARG A 8 -0.46 -2.12 -14.65
CA ARG A 8 -0.15 -1.30 -15.82
C ARG A 8 0.08 0.16 -15.41
N GLY A 9 1.24 0.70 -15.76
CA GLY A 9 1.61 2.08 -15.46
C GLY A 9 2.26 2.33 -14.10
N VAL A 10 2.52 1.26 -13.31
CA VAL A 10 3.18 1.38 -12.00
C VAL A 10 4.43 0.50 -11.86
N GLY A 11 4.96 -0.06 -12.96
CA GLY A 11 6.17 -0.88 -12.94
C GLY A 11 5.94 -2.38 -13.09
N GLY A 12 4.68 -2.81 -13.27
CA GLY A 12 4.35 -4.22 -13.51
C GLY A 12 4.55 -5.12 -12.28
N PRO A 13 4.55 -6.44 -12.47
CA PRO A 13 4.73 -7.41 -11.38
C PRO A 13 6.09 -7.29 -10.66
N ALA A 14 7.12 -6.83 -11.35
CA ALA A 14 8.45 -6.64 -10.80
C ALA A 14 8.50 -5.66 -9.61
N LEU A 15 7.54 -4.72 -9.54
CA LEU A 15 7.39 -3.81 -8.42
C LEU A 15 7.06 -4.53 -7.11
N LEU A 16 6.30 -5.62 -7.17
CA LEU A 16 5.77 -6.29 -5.98
C LEU A 16 6.76 -7.24 -5.32
N ALA A 17 7.67 -7.82 -6.11
CA ALA A 17 8.57 -8.88 -5.66
C ALA A 17 9.46 -8.47 -4.47
N PRO A 18 10.14 -7.31 -4.46
CA PRO A 18 11.00 -6.89 -3.35
C PRO A 18 10.26 -6.72 -2.02
N TYR A 19 8.95 -6.42 -2.08
CA TYR A 19 8.12 -6.15 -0.90
C TYR A 19 7.24 -7.34 -0.50
N GLY A 20 7.35 -8.48 -1.18
CA GLY A 20 6.50 -9.64 -0.94
C GLY A 20 5.00 -9.37 -1.14
N ALA A 21 4.65 -8.35 -1.94
CA ALA A 21 3.29 -7.83 -2.05
C ALA A 21 2.43 -8.57 -3.10
N GLU A 22 2.99 -9.50 -3.86
CA GLU A 22 2.27 -10.21 -4.93
C GLU A 22 1.15 -11.11 -4.38
N ALA A 23 1.49 -11.97 -3.41
CA ALA A 23 0.52 -12.90 -2.82
C ALA A 23 -0.59 -12.16 -2.05
N PRO A 24 -0.31 -11.18 -1.18
CA PRO A 24 -1.34 -10.37 -0.54
C PRO A 24 -2.27 -9.66 -1.52
N LEU A 25 -1.74 -9.06 -2.57
CA LEU A 25 -2.54 -8.37 -3.58
C LEU A 25 -3.46 -9.35 -4.32
N ARG A 26 -2.96 -10.53 -4.67
CA ARG A 26 -3.76 -11.58 -5.32
C ARG A 26 -4.90 -12.04 -4.41
N ILE A 27 -4.62 -12.31 -3.15
CA ILE A 27 -5.62 -12.73 -2.15
C ILE A 27 -6.70 -11.66 -2.01
N LEU A 28 -6.30 -10.39 -1.87
CA LEU A 28 -7.24 -9.28 -1.75
C LEU A 28 -8.16 -9.14 -2.97
N ILE A 29 -7.62 -9.26 -4.18
CA ILE A 29 -8.41 -9.18 -5.41
C ILE A 29 -9.38 -10.37 -5.50
N GLU A 30 -8.94 -11.56 -5.11
CA GLU A 30 -9.76 -12.76 -5.08
C GLU A 30 -10.91 -12.63 -4.06
N ASP A 31 -10.63 -12.08 -2.90
CA ASP A 31 -11.63 -11.80 -1.86
C ASP A 31 -12.68 -10.78 -2.34
N TYR A 32 -12.25 -9.71 -3.00
CA TYR A 32 -13.17 -8.76 -3.63
C TYR A 32 -14.10 -9.43 -4.65
N HIS A 33 -13.62 -10.41 -5.40
CA HIS A 33 -14.43 -11.14 -6.38
C HIS A 33 -15.41 -12.12 -5.73
N ARG A 34 -14.99 -12.76 -4.63
CA ARG A 34 -15.76 -13.85 -4.00
C ARG A 34 -16.75 -13.36 -2.94
N HIS A 35 -16.36 -12.35 -2.14
CA HIS A 35 -17.08 -12.02 -0.92
C HIS A 35 -17.61 -10.59 -0.85
N ALA A 36 -16.97 -9.63 -1.53
CA ALA A 36 -17.31 -8.23 -1.32
C ALA A 36 -18.58 -7.76 -2.05
N SER A 37 -19.12 -8.54 -3.01
CA SER A 37 -20.33 -8.19 -3.78
C SER A 37 -20.35 -6.73 -4.25
N LEU A 38 -19.20 -6.25 -4.76
CA LEU A 38 -19.01 -4.85 -5.11
C LEU A 38 -19.99 -4.40 -6.19
N THR A 39 -20.68 -3.28 -5.96
CA THR A 39 -21.40 -2.56 -7.00
C THR A 39 -20.43 -2.02 -8.05
N LEU A 40 -20.93 -1.53 -9.18
CA LEU A 40 -20.10 -0.89 -10.19
C LEU A 40 -19.29 0.28 -9.59
N VAL A 41 -19.95 1.13 -8.80
CA VAL A 41 -19.30 2.26 -8.11
C VAL A 41 -18.25 1.77 -7.10
N GLY A 42 -18.59 0.74 -6.31
CA GLY A 42 -17.65 0.12 -5.37
C GLY A 42 -16.42 -0.48 -6.05
N SER A 43 -16.60 -1.11 -7.21
CA SER A 43 -15.50 -1.66 -8.01
C SER A 43 -14.57 -0.57 -8.56
N ILE A 44 -15.14 0.56 -8.98
CA ILE A 44 -14.37 1.73 -9.43
C ILE A 44 -13.59 2.31 -8.25
N ALA A 45 -14.25 2.53 -7.10
CA ALA A 45 -13.58 3.05 -5.90
C ALA A 45 -12.44 2.15 -5.41
N ALA A 46 -12.67 0.85 -5.31
CA ALA A 46 -11.65 -0.13 -4.94
C ALA A 46 -10.47 -0.12 -5.92
N ARG A 47 -10.74 0.01 -7.23
CA ARG A 47 -9.70 0.13 -8.25
C ARG A 47 -8.85 1.38 -8.04
N PHE A 48 -9.47 2.54 -7.81
CA PHE A 48 -8.74 3.78 -7.56
C PHE A 48 -7.87 3.70 -6.30
N ASP A 49 -8.39 3.12 -5.24
CA ASP A 49 -7.66 2.97 -3.97
C ASP A 49 -6.46 2.04 -4.14
N LEU A 50 -6.63 0.87 -4.76
CA LEU A 50 -5.53 -0.04 -5.05
C LEU A 50 -4.47 0.60 -5.96
N GLN A 51 -4.89 1.33 -7.00
CA GLN A 51 -3.94 2.05 -7.87
C GLN A 51 -3.17 3.13 -7.11
N ARG A 52 -3.81 3.83 -6.18
CA ARG A 52 -3.14 4.81 -5.32
C ARG A 52 -2.07 4.15 -4.46
N LEU A 53 -2.40 3.01 -3.82
CA LEU A 53 -1.45 2.25 -3.01
C LEU A 53 -0.26 1.74 -3.83
N LEU A 54 -0.51 1.21 -5.03
CA LEU A 54 0.54 0.73 -5.92
C LEU A 54 1.45 1.87 -6.42
N ARG A 55 0.90 3.06 -6.69
CA ARG A 55 1.71 4.24 -7.03
C ARG A 55 2.58 4.69 -5.86
N ASN A 56 2.07 4.63 -4.63
CA ASN A 56 2.87 4.93 -3.46
C ASN A 56 4.03 3.93 -3.29
N LEU A 57 3.77 2.65 -3.55
CA LEU A 57 4.82 1.63 -3.53
C LEU A 57 5.87 1.87 -4.62
N ALA A 58 5.45 2.25 -5.83
CA ALA A 58 6.36 2.60 -6.91
C ALA A 58 7.22 3.82 -6.57
N ALA A 59 6.63 4.84 -5.95
CA ALA A 59 7.35 6.02 -5.48
C ALA A 59 8.35 5.69 -4.36
N LEU A 60 8.01 4.75 -3.48
CA LEU A 60 8.93 4.24 -2.46
C LEU A 60 10.12 3.53 -3.11
N ALA A 61 9.88 2.60 -4.03
CA ALA A 61 10.91 1.88 -4.76
C ALA A 61 11.86 2.83 -5.50
N GLU A 62 11.32 3.89 -6.11
CA GLU A 62 12.13 4.90 -6.79
C GLU A 62 13.01 5.69 -5.80
N ARG A 63 12.50 6.01 -4.61
CA ARG A 63 13.27 6.69 -3.56
C ARG A 63 14.37 5.80 -3.01
N GLU A 64 14.09 4.53 -2.75
CA GLU A 64 15.08 3.56 -2.30
C GLU A 64 16.19 3.37 -3.33
N ALA A 65 15.86 3.34 -4.63
CA ALA A 65 16.84 3.27 -5.69
C ALA A 65 17.74 4.52 -5.77
N ARG A 66 17.22 5.70 -5.46
CA ARG A 66 18.00 6.95 -5.41
C ARG A 66 18.83 7.10 -4.12
N HIS A 67 18.42 6.45 -3.05
CA HIS A 67 19.03 6.54 -1.73
C HIS A 67 19.27 5.14 -1.15
N PRO A 68 20.27 4.41 -1.67
CA PRO A 68 20.54 3.03 -1.28
C PRO A 68 21.01 2.89 0.17
N ASP A 69 21.38 3.99 0.80
CA ASP A 69 21.75 4.11 2.21
C ASP A 69 20.55 4.10 3.18
N LEU A 70 19.36 4.46 2.70
CA LEU A 70 18.17 4.56 3.56
C LEU A 70 17.85 3.28 4.35
N PRO A 71 17.90 2.07 3.76
CA PRO A 71 17.63 0.84 4.51
C PRO A 71 18.67 0.53 5.60
N ALA A 72 19.86 1.12 5.50
CA ALA A 72 20.94 0.94 6.47
C ALA A 72 20.89 1.94 7.63
N LEU A 73 20.02 2.95 7.58
CA LEU A 73 19.86 3.93 8.65
C LEU A 73 19.28 3.25 9.89
N PRO A 74 19.94 3.38 11.06
CA PRO A 74 19.40 2.80 12.28
C PRO A 74 18.14 3.55 12.72
N ILE A 75 17.07 2.78 12.93
CA ILE A 75 15.84 3.30 13.56
C ILE A 75 15.88 2.88 15.03
N GLU A 76 16.23 3.82 15.90
CA GLU A 76 16.33 3.54 17.33
C GLU A 76 14.99 3.77 18.03
N ARG A 77 14.53 2.72 18.73
CA ARG A 77 13.32 2.76 19.57
C ARG A 77 12.08 3.35 18.88
N PRO A 78 11.65 2.81 17.75
CA PRO A 78 10.48 3.32 17.03
C PRO A 78 9.20 3.17 17.86
N ILE A 79 8.33 4.17 17.81
CA ILE A 79 6.99 4.09 18.39
C ILE A 79 6.01 3.83 17.25
N PHE A 80 5.26 2.72 17.35
CA PHE A 80 4.22 2.38 16.38
C PHE A 80 2.85 2.77 16.91
N ILE A 81 2.14 3.62 16.18
CA ILE A 81 0.76 3.98 16.48
C ILE A 81 -0.14 3.20 15.52
N THR A 82 -0.95 2.31 16.07
CA THR A 82 -1.89 1.48 15.30
C THR A 82 -3.31 1.71 15.79
N GLY A 83 -4.29 1.52 14.94
CA GLY A 83 -5.70 1.64 15.30
C GLY A 83 -6.62 1.54 14.10
N MET A 84 -7.90 1.36 14.37
CA MET A 84 -8.94 1.41 13.34
C MET A 84 -9.04 2.82 12.71
N PRO A 85 -9.48 2.94 11.47
CA PRO A 85 -9.78 4.24 10.88
C PRO A 85 -10.65 5.08 11.80
N ARG A 86 -10.35 6.37 11.94
CA ARG A 86 -11.04 7.36 12.80
C ARG A 86 -10.95 7.08 14.31
N SER A 87 -9.97 6.35 14.78
CA SER A 87 -9.72 6.10 16.22
C SER A 87 -8.82 7.13 16.90
N GLY A 88 -8.50 8.24 16.24
CA GLY A 88 -7.66 9.31 16.79
C GLY A 88 -6.16 9.10 16.62
N THR A 89 -5.71 8.15 15.83
CA THR A 89 -4.28 7.87 15.59
C THR A 89 -3.51 9.08 15.07
N THR A 90 -4.11 9.88 14.19
CA THR A 90 -3.50 11.13 13.68
C THR A 90 -3.31 12.17 14.78
N PHE A 91 -4.27 12.30 15.70
CA PHE A 91 -4.17 13.21 16.84
C PHE A 91 -3.05 12.77 17.79
N LEU A 92 -3.01 11.48 18.12
CA LEU A 92 -1.97 10.91 18.98
C LEU A 92 -0.58 11.07 18.34
N HIS A 93 -0.44 10.84 17.04
CA HIS A 93 0.83 11.05 16.32
C HIS A 93 1.30 12.49 16.42
N LYS A 94 0.41 13.46 16.22
CA LYS A 94 0.76 14.88 16.35
C LYS A 94 1.20 15.24 17.77
N LEU A 95 0.47 14.74 18.77
CA LEU A 95 0.79 15.00 20.19
C LEU A 95 2.15 14.43 20.61
N LEU A 96 2.56 13.29 20.05
CA LEU A 96 3.86 12.68 20.35
C LEU A 96 5.01 13.27 19.54
N ALA A 97 4.72 14.04 18.50
CA ALA A 97 5.72 14.68 17.63
C ALA A 97 6.08 16.11 18.10
N GLU A 98 5.34 16.67 19.07
CA GLU A 98 5.66 17.94 19.75
C GLU A 98 6.61 17.72 20.93
#